data_6f0ca91e215b4f106ba945e133be191b
#
_entry.id   6f0ca91e215b4f106ba945e133be191b
#
_cell.length_a   1.000
_cell.length_b   1.000
_cell.length_c   1.000
_cell.angle_alpha   90.00
_cell.angle_beta   90.00
_cell.angle_gamma   90.00
#
_symmetry.space_group_name_H-M   'P 1'
#
loop_
_entity.id
_entity.type
_entity.pdbx_description
1 polymer ?
#
loop_
_entity_poly.entity_id
_entity_poly.type
_entity_poly.pdbx_seq_one_letter_code
_entity_poly.pdbx_strand_id
1 'polypeptide(L)'
;MREKLPDFPWDALAPYSEIARQHPDGAIDLSQGTPVDPTPQLIQSALRESSNSPRYPVTAGTKELQEAIRNWAINHLGASGDFDVLPVIGSKELVAWLPTLLQSQKVIYPEIAYPTYLVGALLAQSEPIAVGIAAADWPSADLAWVNTPSNPTGRVHSESELRATISWARQNSATLVCDECYIDFGDSVAPTSLLKYTDGDNSNIL
;
A
#
# COMPACT_ATOMS: atom_id res chain seq x y z
N MET A 1 -18.17 -21.26 -8.64
CA MET A 1 -18.14 -20.38 -9.83
C MET A 1 -17.23 -19.21 -9.44
N ARG A 2 -16.12 -18.95 -10.14
CA ARG A 2 -15.28 -17.78 -9.82
C ARG A 2 -16.11 -16.53 -10.02
N GLU A 3 -16.25 -15.70 -9.00
CA GLU A 3 -16.81 -14.36 -9.17
C GLU A 3 -15.99 -13.62 -10.21
N LYS A 4 -16.67 -12.92 -11.12
CA LYS A 4 -15.99 -12.11 -12.12
C LYS A 4 -15.34 -10.93 -11.40
N LEU A 5 -14.04 -10.71 -11.62
CA LEU A 5 -13.38 -9.54 -11.10
C LEU A 5 -14.07 -8.26 -11.61
N PRO A 6 -14.13 -7.20 -10.81
CA PRO A 6 -14.68 -5.92 -11.25
C PRO A 6 -13.89 -5.38 -12.45
N ASP A 7 -14.55 -4.63 -13.32
CA ASP A 7 -13.88 -3.95 -14.41
C ASP A 7 -12.87 -2.93 -13.85
N PHE A 8 -11.76 -2.76 -14.57
CA PHE A 8 -10.74 -1.82 -14.14
C PHE A 8 -11.27 -0.38 -14.26
N PRO A 9 -11.28 0.41 -13.18
CA PRO A 9 -12.00 1.70 -13.18
C PRO A 9 -11.55 2.69 -14.26
N TRP A 10 -10.25 2.67 -14.60
CA TRP A 10 -9.70 3.57 -15.62
C TRP A 10 -10.09 3.19 -17.04
N ASP A 11 -10.45 1.94 -17.32
CA ASP A 11 -10.95 1.52 -18.63
C ASP A 11 -12.28 2.22 -18.95
N ALA A 12 -13.08 2.52 -17.95
CA ALA A 12 -14.32 3.28 -18.08
C ALA A 12 -14.08 4.73 -18.52
N LEU A 13 -12.89 5.28 -18.34
CA LEU A 13 -12.52 6.64 -18.75
C LEU A 13 -12.07 6.71 -20.21
N ALA A 14 -11.70 5.60 -20.84
CA ALA A 14 -11.17 5.58 -22.21
C ALA A 14 -12.06 6.29 -23.24
N PRO A 15 -13.41 6.09 -23.27
CA PRO A 15 -14.27 6.79 -24.21
C PRO A 15 -14.28 8.31 -24.03
N TYR A 16 -14.22 8.78 -22.77
CA TYR A 16 -14.18 10.20 -22.46
C TYR A 16 -12.84 10.83 -22.84
N SER A 17 -11.74 10.12 -22.61
CA SER A 17 -10.40 10.55 -23.04
C SER A 17 -10.31 10.68 -24.57
N GLU A 18 -10.94 9.78 -25.31
CA GLU A 18 -10.98 9.86 -26.78
C GLU A 18 -11.71 11.10 -27.26
N ILE A 19 -12.87 11.44 -26.67
CA ILE A 19 -13.63 12.65 -26.98
C ILE A 19 -12.81 13.90 -26.64
N ALA A 20 -12.17 13.93 -25.46
CA ALA A 20 -11.37 15.07 -25.01
C ALA A 20 -10.18 15.35 -25.95
N ARG A 21 -9.52 14.31 -26.46
CA ARG A 21 -8.39 14.44 -27.40
C ARG A 21 -8.78 15.03 -28.77
N GLN A 22 -10.07 15.04 -29.12
CA GLN A 22 -10.57 15.66 -30.37
C GLN A 22 -10.64 17.17 -30.27
N HIS A 23 -10.48 17.78 -29.09
CA HIS A 23 -10.44 19.22 -28.95
C HIS A 23 -9.21 19.81 -29.67
N PRO A 24 -9.36 20.93 -30.44
CA PRO A 24 -8.28 21.53 -31.23
C PRO A 24 -7.03 21.87 -30.42
N ASP A 25 -7.19 22.27 -29.15
CA ASP A 25 -6.10 22.62 -28.24
C ASP A 25 -5.59 21.41 -27.44
N GLY A 26 -6.07 20.20 -27.74
CA GLY A 26 -5.75 18.98 -27.01
C GLY A 26 -6.51 18.85 -25.70
N ALA A 27 -6.06 17.92 -24.84
CA ALA A 27 -6.64 17.69 -23.54
C ALA A 27 -5.55 17.66 -22.45
N ILE A 28 -5.86 18.23 -21.30
CA ILE A 28 -5.05 18.08 -20.09
C ILE A 28 -5.65 16.90 -19.31
N ASP A 29 -4.94 15.81 -19.24
CA ASP A 29 -5.37 14.60 -18.53
C ASP A 29 -5.06 14.71 -17.03
N LEU A 30 -6.09 14.86 -16.23
CA LEU A 30 -6.02 14.89 -14.75
C LEU A 30 -6.65 13.64 -14.11
N SER A 31 -6.91 12.60 -14.90
CA SER A 31 -7.55 11.37 -14.41
C SER A 31 -6.66 10.53 -13.50
N GLN A 32 -5.35 10.68 -13.61
CA GLN A 32 -4.37 9.98 -12.78
C GLN A 32 -3.30 10.96 -12.30
N GLY A 33 -3.01 10.92 -11.00
CA GLY A 33 -1.87 11.62 -10.42
C GLY A 33 -0.57 10.92 -10.84
N THR A 34 0.18 11.53 -11.75
CA THR A 34 1.46 10.98 -12.23
C THR A 34 2.56 11.99 -11.98
N PRO A 35 3.69 11.59 -11.37
CA PRO A 35 4.85 12.46 -11.23
C PRO A 35 5.33 12.95 -12.59
N VAL A 36 5.59 14.26 -12.71
CA VAL A 36 6.07 14.90 -13.95
C VAL A 36 7.53 15.36 -13.84
N ASP A 37 8.07 15.37 -12.64
CA ASP A 37 9.44 15.75 -12.38
C ASP A 37 10.43 14.70 -12.93
N PRO A 38 11.58 15.12 -13.48
CA PRO A 38 12.57 14.18 -13.96
C PRO A 38 13.16 13.37 -12.80
N THR A 39 13.42 12.09 -13.07
CA THR A 39 14.10 11.23 -12.08
C THR A 39 15.46 11.84 -11.71
N PRO A 40 15.79 11.97 -10.42
CA PRO A 40 17.07 12.53 -9.98
C PRO A 40 18.29 11.83 -10.61
N GLN A 41 19.31 12.59 -10.96
CA GLN A 41 20.50 12.08 -11.65
C GLN A 41 21.19 10.95 -10.87
N LEU A 42 21.18 11.02 -9.54
CA LEU A 42 21.73 9.98 -8.66
C LEU A 42 21.08 8.62 -8.95
N ILE A 43 19.75 8.56 -9.05
CA ILE A 43 18.98 7.34 -9.31
C ILE A 43 19.26 6.83 -10.73
N GLN A 44 19.27 7.74 -11.71
CA GLN A 44 19.58 7.36 -13.09
C GLN A 44 20.99 6.79 -13.21
N SER A 45 21.97 7.30 -12.47
CA SER A 45 23.35 6.79 -12.46
C SER A 45 23.42 5.40 -11.85
N ALA A 46 22.78 5.20 -10.68
CA ALA A 46 22.74 3.90 -10.01
C ALA A 46 22.09 2.82 -10.89
N LEU A 47 21.01 3.15 -11.61
CA LEU A 47 20.37 2.22 -12.55
C LEU A 47 21.31 1.86 -13.72
N ARG A 48 22.02 2.84 -14.29
CA ARG A 48 23.00 2.57 -15.37
C ARG A 48 24.14 1.67 -14.90
N GLU A 49 24.70 1.93 -13.72
CA GLU A 49 25.77 1.12 -13.13
C GLU A 49 25.31 -0.32 -12.84
N SER A 50 24.06 -0.49 -12.44
CA SER A 50 23.46 -1.80 -12.13
C SER A 50 22.93 -2.54 -13.36
N SER A 51 22.97 -1.96 -14.55
CA SER A 51 22.37 -2.53 -15.77
C SER A 51 23.04 -3.84 -16.23
N ASN A 52 24.32 -4.04 -15.91
CA ASN A 52 25.05 -5.27 -16.21
C ASN A 52 25.08 -6.22 -15.01
N SER A 53 23.98 -6.91 -14.77
CA SER A 53 23.80 -7.85 -13.65
C SER A 53 23.48 -9.25 -14.19
N PRO A 54 24.49 -10.04 -14.61
CA PRO A 54 24.29 -11.27 -15.38
C PRO A 54 23.80 -12.47 -14.56
N ARG A 55 23.56 -12.33 -13.28
CA ARG A 55 23.11 -13.39 -12.38
C ARG A 55 21.62 -13.26 -12.09
N TYR A 56 21.01 -14.36 -11.64
CA TYR A 56 19.67 -14.29 -11.07
C TYR A 56 19.67 -13.44 -9.79
N PRO A 57 18.63 -12.59 -9.59
CA PRO A 57 18.50 -11.82 -8.36
C PRO A 57 18.26 -12.75 -7.16
N VAL A 58 18.70 -12.31 -5.99
CA VAL A 58 18.35 -12.97 -4.73
C VAL A 58 16.90 -12.66 -4.39
N THR A 59 16.09 -13.69 -4.15
CA THR A 59 14.64 -13.55 -3.91
C THR A 59 14.30 -12.57 -2.77
N ALA A 60 15.06 -12.60 -1.68
CA ALA A 60 14.87 -11.71 -0.53
C ALA A 60 15.59 -10.35 -0.67
N GLY A 61 16.19 -10.06 -1.84
CA GLY A 61 17.04 -8.90 -2.01
C GLY A 61 18.45 -9.08 -1.45
N THR A 62 19.36 -8.17 -1.77
CA THR A 62 20.72 -8.20 -1.21
C THR A 62 20.70 -7.74 0.25
N LYS A 63 21.75 -8.12 1.01
CA LYS A 63 21.88 -7.67 2.41
C LYS A 63 21.97 -6.15 2.52
N GLU A 64 22.67 -5.53 1.61
CA GLU A 64 22.83 -4.08 1.56
C GLU A 64 21.48 -3.39 1.34
N LEU A 65 20.62 -3.93 0.48
CA LEU A 65 19.27 -3.42 0.26
C LEU A 65 18.40 -3.60 1.51
N GLN A 66 18.44 -4.79 2.13
CA GLN A 66 17.70 -5.05 3.36
C GLN A 66 18.14 -4.12 4.49
N GLU A 67 19.45 -3.90 4.66
CA GLU A 67 20.01 -2.97 5.65
C GLU A 67 19.59 -1.51 5.36
N ALA A 68 19.61 -1.10 4.10
CA ALA A 68 19.17 0.24 3.70
C ALA A 68 17.69 0.46 4.03
N ILE A 69 16.81 -0.50 3.72
CA ILE A 69 15.38 -0.44 4.04
C ILE A 69 15.18 -0.43 5.57
N ARG A 70 15.87 -1.31 6.31
CA ARG A 70 15.78 -1.35 7.76
C ARG A 70 16.21 -0.03 8.40
N ASN A 71 17.32 0.54 7.95
CA ASN A 71 17.81 1.83 8.44
C ASN A 71 16.84 2.97 8.12
N TRP A 72 16.23 2.95 6.93
CA TRP A 72 15.21 3.92 6.56
C TRP A 72 13.97 3.78 7.46
N ALA A 73 13.48 2.57 7.68
CA ALA A 73 12.34 2.32 8.56
C ALA A 73 12.60 2.81 10.00
N ILE A 74 13.79 2.57 10.56
CA ILE A 74 14.15 3.02 11.90
C ILE A 74 14.28 4.55 11.96
N ASN A 75 15.05 5.13 11.04
CA ASN A 75 15.44 6.53 11.14
C ASN A 75 14.39 7.50 10.60
N HIS A 76 13.60 7.07 9.62
CA HIS A 76 12.62 7.90 8.93
C HIS A 76 11.19 7.61 9.40
N LEU A 77 10.81 6.34 9.52
CA LEU A 77 9.46 5.95 9.95
C LEU A 77 9.33 5.82 11.48
N GLY A 78 10.44 5.74 12.20
CA GLY A 78 10.43 5.56 13.66
C GLY A 78 10.09 4.12 14.09
N ALA A 79 10.33 3.13 13.24
CA ALA A 79 10.17 1.73 13.57
C ALA A 79 11.06 1.33 14.73
N SER A 80 10.54 0.51 15.64
CA SER A 80 11.27 -0.01 16.79
C SER A 80 10.93 -1.49 17.02
N GLY A 81 11.68 -2.16 17.87
CA GLY A 81 11.51 -3.59 18.12
C GLY A 81 12.09 -4.46 17.02
N ASP A 82 11.70 -5.73 17.01
CA ASP A 82 12.17 -6.69 16.03
C ASP A 82 11.23 -6.71 14.80
N PHE A 83 11.80 -6.65 13.61
CA PHE A 83 11.09 -6.74 12.34
C PHE A 83 12.03 -7.15 11.21
N ASP A 84 11.48 -7.79 10.21
CA ASP A 84 12.18 -8.12 8.97
C ASP A 84 11.74 -7.20 7.82
N VAL A 85 12.52 -7.20 6.75
CA VAL A 85 12.21 -6.46 5.52
C VAL A 85 12.25 -7.38 4.31
N LEU A 86 11.29 -7.20 3.41
CA LEU A 86 11.21 -7.93 2.15
C LEU A 86 11.05 -6.94 1.00
N PRO A 87 12.09 -6.70 0.18
CA PRO A 87 11.96 -5.93 -1.03
C PRO A 87 10.98 -6.57 -2.02
N VAL A 88 10.11 -5.77 -2.59
CA VAL A 88 9.15 -6.19 -3.62
C VAL A 88 9.29 -5.30 -4.85
N ILE A 89 8.89 -5.81 -6.02
CA ILE A 89 8.98 -5.07 -7.30
C ILE A 89 7.91 -3.97 -7.42
N GLY A 90 6.98 -3.91 -6.49
CA GLY A 90 5.95 -2.89 -6.39
C GLY A 90 4.89 -3.28 -5.36
N SER A 91 4.42 -2.30 -4.58
CA SER A 91 3.41 -2.52 -3.55
C SER A 91 2.07 -3.02 -4.13
N LYS A 92 1.70 -2.58 -5.34
CA LYS A 92 0.46 -3.02 -5.99
C LYS A 92 0.35 -4.55 -6.12
N GLU A 93 1.43 -5.22 -6.51
CA GLU A 93 1.44 -6.68 -6.64
C GLU A 93 1.32 -7.35 -5.28
N LEU A 94 2.04 -6.85 -4.27
CA LEU A 94 1.93 -7.35 -2.90
C LEU A 94 0.50 -7.20 -2.38
N VAL A 95 -0.13 -6.04 -2.57
CA VAL A 95 -1.53 -5.79 -2.19
C VAL A 95 -2.46 -6.82 -2.81
N ALA A 96 -2.29 -7.14 -4.10
CA ALA A 96 -3.13 -8.12 -4.78
C ALA A 96 -2.90 -9.56 -4.29
N TRP A 97 -1.67 -9.92 -3.93
CA TRP A 97 -1.32 -11.30 -3.58
C TRP A 97 -1.38 -11.62 -2.08
N LEU A 98 -1.25 -10.62 -1.22
CA LEU A 98 -1.12 -10.82 0.21
C LEU A 98 -2.27 -11.62 0.84
N PRO A 99 -3.56 -11.37 0.53
CA PRO A 99 -4.64 -12.19 1.06
C PRO A 99 -4.52 -13.67 0.69
N THR A 100 -4.05 -13.96 -0.53
CA THR A 100 -3.80 -15.35 -0.99
C THR A 100 -2.62 -15.98 -0.25
N LEU A 101 -1.53 -15.26 -0.06
CA LEU A 101 -0.33 -15.75 0.62
C LEU A 101 -0.61 -16.05 2.09
N LEU A 102 -1.44 -15.24 2.74
CA LEU A 102 -1.85 -15.43 4.13
C LEU A 102 -3.06 -16.37 4.29
N GLN A 103 -3.64 -16.86 3.19
CA GLN A 103 -4.82 -17.72 3.21
C GLN A 103 -6.00 -17.10 3.98
N SER A 104 -6.12 -15.78 3.91
CA SER A 104 -7.15 -15.03 4.63
C SER A 104 -8.55 -15.43 4.17
N GLN A 105 -9.47 -15.64 5.09
CA GLN A 105 -10.87 -15.96 4.77
C GLN A 105 -11.72 -14.67 4.73
N LYS A 106 -11.39 -13.70 5.59
CA LYS A 106 -12.05 -12.41 5.66
C LYS A 106 -11.03 -11.29 5.59
N VAL A 107 -11.25 -10.33 4.69
CA VAL A 107 -10.36 -9.20 4.45
C VAL A 107 -11.12 -7.89 4.61
N ILE A 108 -10.72 -7.10 5.59
CA ILE A 108 -11.22 -5.74 5.80
C ILE A 108 -10.40 -4.77 4.95
N TYR A 109 -11.07 -3.80 4.34
CA TYR A 109 -10.44 -2.70 3.61
C TYR A 109 -11.28 -1.42 3.74
N PRO A 110 -10.69 -0.21 3.58
CA PRO A 110 -11.44 1.04 3.69
C PRO A 110 -12.57 1.13 2.65
N GLU A 111 -13.74 1.61 3.02
CA GLU A 111 -14.90 1.76 2.12
C GLU A 111 -14.64 2.68 0.91
N ILE A 112 -13.77 3.69 1.10
CA ILE A 112 -13.25 4.52 0.02
C ILE A 112 -11.76 4.17 -0.12
N ALA A 113 -11.42 3.40 -1.13
CA ALA A 113 -10.12 2.75 -1.19
C ALA A 113 -9.57 2.58 -2.61
N TYR A 114 -8.29 2.32 -2.64
CA TYR A 114 -7.63 1.82 -3.83
C TYR A 114 -8.22 0.47 -4.25
N PRO A 115 -8.68 0.33 -5.51
CA PRO A 115 -9.48 -0.84 -5.93
C PRO A 115 -8.80 -2.19 -5.75
N THR A 116 -7.47 -2.22 -5.69
CA THR A 116 -6.69 -3.47 -5.61
C THR A 116 -6.90 -4.21 -4.28
N TYR A 117 -7.28 -3.56 -3.19
CA TYR A 117 -7.61 -4.25 -1.94
C TYR A 117 -8.79 -5.23 -2.14
N LEU A 118 -9.87 -4.75 -2.76
CA LEU A 118 -11.01 -5.61 -3.14
C LEU A 118 -10.59 -6.71 -4.10
N VAL A 119 -9.83 -6.36 -5.14
CA VAL A 119 -9.36 -7.34 -6.14
C VAL A 119 -8.52 -8.44 -5.49
N GLY A 120 -7.62 -8.08 -4.57
CA GLY A 120 -6.79 -9.05 -3.84
C GLY A 120 -7.64 -10.01 -2.99
N ALA A 121 -8.65 -9.51 -2.29
CA ALA A 121 -9.56 -10.33 -1.52
C ALA A 121 -10.35 -11.30 -2.42
N LEU A 122 -10.86 -10.84 -3.57
CA LEU A 122 -11.58 -11.68 -4.53
C LEU A 122 -10.68 -12.75 -5.17
N LEU A 123 -9.42 -12.40 -5.49
CA LEU A 123 -8.44 -13.37 -6.00
C LEU A 123 -8.14 -14.48 -5.00
N ALA A 124 -8.07 -14.14 -3.72
CA ALA A 124 -7.90 -15.07 -2.62
C ALA A 124 -9.17 -15.89 -2.31
N GLN A 125 -10.30 -15.56 -2.91
CA GLN A 125 -11.63 -16.11 -2.59
C GLN A 125 -12.04 -15.83 -1.13
N SER A 126 -11.52 -14.74 -0.58
CA SER A 126 -11.88 -14.23 0.75
C SER A 126 -13.21 -13.47 0.71
N GLU A 127 -13.86 -13.35 1.85
CA GLU A 127 -14.98 -12.43 2.06
C GLU A 127 -14.43 -11.00 2.18
N PRO A 128 -14.68 -10.10 1.21
CA PRO A 128 -14.23 -8.72 1.28
C PRO A 128 -15.22 -7.90 2.12
N ILE A 129 -14.73 -7.13 3.08
CA ILE A 129 -15.55 -6.33 3.99
C ILE A 129 -15.07 -4.88 3.95
N ALA A 130 -15.89 -4.01 3.36
CA ALA A 130 -15.62 -2.58 3.36
C ALA A 130 -16.01 -1.97 4.72
N VAL A 131 -15.12 -1.17 5.31
CA VAL A 131 -15.31 -0.58 6.64
C VAL A 131 -15.00 0.91 6.65
N GLY A 132 -15.67 1.61 7.57
CA GLY A 132 -15.32 2.99 7.92
C GLY A 132 -14.03 3.07 8.74
N ILE A 133 -13.67 4.29 9.16
CA ILE A 133 -12.40 4.57 9.83
C ILE A 133 -12.34 4.07 11.28
N ALA A 134 -13.48 4.04 11.97
CA ALA A 134 -13.55 3.69 13.37
C ALA A 134 -13.31 2.19 13.57
N ALA A 135 -12.10 1.80 13.97
CA ALA A 135 -11.75 0.40 14.19
C ALA A 135 -12.61 -0.30 15.27
N ALA A 136 -13.24 0.46 16.17
CA ALA A 136 -14.18 -0.07 17.14
C ALA A 136 -15.43 -0.71 16.51
N ASP A 137 -15.78 -0.32 15.29
CA ASP A 137 -16.95 -0.82 14.55
C ASP A 137 -16.59 -1.95 13.58
N TRP A 138 -15.32 -2.32 13.49
CA TRP A 138 -14.86 -3.34 12.53
C TRP A 138 -15.26 -4.74 13.00
N PRO A 139 -15.80 -5.57 12.11
CA PRO A 139 -16.05 -6.97 12.41
C PRO A 139 -14.74 -7.75 12.56
N SER A 140 -14.80 -8.96 13.08
CA SER A 140 -13.64 -9.87 13.10
C SER A 140 -13.24 -10.27 11.67
N ALA A 141 -11.95 -10.28 11.40
CA ALA A 141 -11.34 -10.68 10.12
C ALA A 141 -9.92 -11.20 10.33
N ASP A 142 -9.34 -11.81 9.27
CA ASP A 142 -7.99 -12.36 9.31
C ASP A 142 -6.94 -11.33 8.88
N LEU A 143 -7.36 -10.41 8.00
CA LEU A 143 -6.51 -9.36 7.47
C LEU A 143 -7.28 -8.04 7.40
N ALA A 144 -6.62 -6.95 7.79
CA ALA A 144 -7.14 -5.60 7.64
C ALA A 144 -6.14 -4.69 6.93
N TRP A 145 -6.64 -3.95 5.93
CA TRP A 145 -5.90 -2.90 5.26
C TRP A 145 -6.18 -1.54 5.89
N VAL A 146 -5.11 -0.80 6.18
CA VAL A 146 -5.12 0.63 6.46
C VAL A 146 -4.29 1.31 5.38
N ASN A 147 -4.73 2.45 4.88
CA ASN A 147 -3.97 3.24 3.92
C ASN A 147 -3.84 4.68 4.42
N THR A 148 -2.63 5.13 4.69
CA THR A 148 -2.36 6.45 5.26
C THR A 148 -1.00 6.99 4.82
N PRO A 149 -0.94 8.13 4.10
CA PRO A 149 -2.07 8.89 3.53
C PRO A 149 -2.91 8.06 2.56
N SER A 150 -4.22 8.26 2.58
CA SER A 150 -5.17 7.40 1.85
C SER A 150 -5.32 7.80 0.38
N ASN A 151 -5.35 6.82 -0.50
CA ASN A 151 -5.80 6.96 -1.87
C ASN A 151 -7.25 6.44 -1.99
N PRO A 152 -8.23 7.27 -2.43
CA PRO A 152 -8.07 8.57 -3.12
C PRO A 152 -8.28 9.81 -2.22
N THR A 153 -8.52 9.67 -0.92
CA THR A 153 -9.03 10.76 -0.10
C THR A 153 -7.95 11.75 0.38
N GLY A 154 -6.67 11.37 0.33
CA GLY A 154 -5.58 12.13 0.93
C GLY A 154 -5.58 12.17 2.46
N ARG A 155 -6.51 11.45 3.11
CA ARG A 155 -6.66 11.47 4.57
C ARG A 155 -5.47 10.85 5.26
N VAL A 156 -4.96 11.55 6.28
CA VAL A 156 -3.94 11.06 7.21
C VAL A 156 -4.62 10.60 8.50
N HIS A 157 -4.32 9.38 8.95
CA HIS A 157 -4.82 8.87 10.23
C HIS A 157 -4.09 9.54 11.39
N SER A 158 -4.85 9.85 12.43
CA SER A 158 -4.29 10.32 13.71
C SER A 158 -3.62 9.18 14.47
N GLU A 159 -2.75 9.52 15.45
CA GLU A 159 -2.17 8.53 16.36
C GLU A 159 -3.24 7.66 17.05
N SER A 160 -4.31 8.27 17.54
CA SER A 160 -5.38 7.54 18.23
C SER A 160 -6.08 6.54 17.33
N GLU A 161 -6.26 6.86 16.06
CA GLU A 161 -6.84 5.95 15.07
C GLU A 161 -5.89 4.79 14.73
N LEU A 162 -4.60 5.08 14.50
CA LEU A 162 -3.61 4.04 14.27
C LEU A 162 -3.47 3.09 15.46
N ARG A 163 -3.43 3.62 16.69
CA ARG A 163 -3.42 2.79 17.90
C ARG A 163 -4.69 1.96 18.05
N ALA A 164 -5.84 2.47 17.63
CA ALA A 164 -7.10 1.72 17.65
C ALA A 164 -7.06 0.55 16.64
N THR A 165 -6.51 0.73 15.44
CA THR A 165 -6.36 -0.36 14.47
C THR A 165 -5.39 -1.44 14.96
N ILE A 166 -4.27 -1.06 15.58
CA ILE A 166 -3.34 -1.99 16.21
C ILE A 166 -4.04 -2.80 17.32
N SER A 167 -4.78 -2.12 18.18
CA SER A 167 -5.53 -2.78 19.26
C SER A 167 -6.56 -3.76 18.73
N TRP A 168 -7.30 -3.36 17.69
CA TRP A 168 -8.25 -4.24 17.02
C TRP A 168 -7.57 -5.48 16.43
N ALA A 169 -6.44 -5.32 15.74
CA ALA A 169 -5.70 -6.43 15.15
C ALA A 169 -5.24 -7.44 16.21
N ARG A 170 -4.69 -6.95 17.32
CA ARG A 170 -4.25 -7.80 18.45
C ARG A 170 -5.42 -8.56 19.08
N GLN A 171 -6.58 -7.90 19.29
CA GLN A 171 -7.77 -8.52 19.87
C GLN A 171 -8.36 -9.61 18.96
N ASN A 172 -8.23 -9.46 17.65
CA ASN A 172 -8.76 -10.41 16.66
C ASN A 172 -7.72 -11.42 16.17
N SER A 173 -6.46 -11.35 16.61
CA SER A 173 -5.33 -12.11 16.06
C SER A 173 -5.20 -11.96 14.55
N ALA A 174 -5.56 -10.79 14.04
CA ALA A 174 -5.56 -10.46 12.63
C ALA A 174 -4.21 -9.90 12.18
N THR A 175 -3.87 -10.08 10.91
CA THR A 175 -2.77 -9.34 10.28
C THR A 175 -3.25 -7.93 9.92
N LEU A 176 -2.56 -6.92 10.43
CA LEU A 176 -2.78 -5.52 10.07
C LEU A 176 -1.73 -5.07 9.07
N VAL A 177 -2.16 -4.58 7.93
CA VAL A 177 -1.28 -4.10 6.86
C VAL A 177 -1.51 -2.62 6.65
N CYS A 178 -0.47 -1.82 6.84
CA CYS A 178 -0.52 -0.38 6.61
C CYS A 178 0.16 -0.03 5.28
N ASP A 179 -0.64 0.36 4.30
CA ASP A 179 -0.13 0.86 3.03
C ASP A 179 0.22 2.35 3.20
N GLU A 180 1.51 2.61 3.26
CA GLU A 180 2.11 3.91 3.51
C GLU A 180 2.84 4.47 2.28
N CYS A 181 2.44 4.05 1.07
CA CYS A 181 3.13 4.45 -0.15
C CYS A 181 3.16 5.98 -0.39
N TYR A 182 2.34 6.74 0.32
CA TYR A 182 2.32 8.21 0.28
C TYR A 182 2.85 8.88 1.55
N ILE A 183 3.61 8.17 2.39
CA ILE A 183 4.07 8.68 3.71
C ILE A 183 4.84 9.99 3.61
N ASP A 184 5.56 10.22 2.51
CA ASP A 184 6.37 11.43 2.28
C ASP A 184 5.57 12.58 1.60
N PHE A 185 4.28 12.39 1.31
CA PHE A 185 3.43 13.39 0.67
C PHE A 185 2.53 14.12 1.68
N GLY A 186 3.11 14.55 2.81
CA GLY A 186 2.39 15.36 3.79
C GLY A 186 2.33 16.83 3.38
N ASP A 187 1.16 17.45 3.54
CA ASP A 187 0.98 18.89 3.38
C ASP A 187 0.81 19.55 4.78
N SER A 188 -0.41 19.87 5.17
CA SER A 188 -0.72 20.53 6.45
C SER A 188 -0.60 19.61 7.66
N VAL A 189 -0.74 18.30 7.46
CA VAL A 189 -0.58 17.26 8.48
C VAL A 189 0.54 16.33 8.05
N ALA A 190 1.61 16.25 8.86
CA ALA A 190 2.70 15.33 8.62
C ALA A 190 2.22 13.90 8.86
N PRO A 191 2.28 13.01 7.85
CA PRO A 191 1.95 11.61 8.06
C PRO A 191 2.94 10.96 9.03
N THR A 192 2.47 9.94 9.74
CA THR A 192 3.32 9.17 10.65
C THR A 192 3.07 7.70 10.39
N SER A 193 4.13 6.91 10.32
CA SER A 193 4.04 5.47 10.14
C SER A 193 3.36 4.80 11.32
N LEU A 194 2.55 3.78 11.03
CA LEU A 194 1.95 2.89 12.01
C LEU A 194 3.02 2.21 12.88
N LEU A 195 4.19 1.91 12.31
CA LEU A 195 5.32 1.27 13.00
C LEU A 195 5.81 2.07 14.22
N LYS A 196 5.60 3.39 14.23
CA LYS A 196 5.95 4.23 15.38
C LYS A 196 5.08 3.94 16.62
N TYR A 197 3.90 3.37 16.43
CA TYR A 197 2.89 3.19 17.48
C TYR A 197 2.72 1.74 17.92
N THR A 198 3.55 0.83 17.43
CA THR A 198 3.51 -0.59 17.81
C THR A 198 4.10 -0.86 19.20
N ASP A 199 4.79 0.14 19.78
CA ASP A 199 5.53 0.06 21.03
C ASP A 199 6.58 -1.10 21.02
N GLY A 200 7.13 -1.39 19.84
CA GLY A 200 8.13 -2.43 19.60
C GLY A 200 7.58 -3.86 19.43
N ASP A 201 6.26 -4.04 19.57
CA ASP A 201 5.59 -5.30 19.24
C ASP A 201 5.01 -5.22 17.83
N ASN A 202 5.76 -5.74 16.87
CA ASN A 202 5.40 -5.77 15.45
C ASN A 202 4.73 -7.08 15.02
N SER A 203 4.30 -7.91 15.97
CA SER A 203 3.62 -9.18 15.69
C SER A 203 2.36 -8.95 14.83
N ASN A 204 2.28 -9.64 13.69
CA ASN A 204 1.19 -9.52 12.71
C ASN A 204 0.98 -8.09 12.16
N ILE A 205 2.01 -7.26 12.17
CA ILE A 205 2.01 -5.92 11.54
C ILE A 205 2.90 -5.95 10.30
N LEU A 206 2.37 -5.43 9.19
CA LEU A 206 3.05 -5.31 7.90
C LEU A 206 2.92 -3.88 7.36
#